data_a31e65a3388de7d5dd0ef173cb60a586
#
_entry.id   a31e65a3388de7d5dd0ef173cb60a586
#
_cell.length_a   1.000
_cell.length_b   1.000
_cell.length_c   1.000
_cell.angle_alpha   90.00
_cell.angle_beta   90.00
_cell.angle_gamma   90.00
#
_symmetry.space_group_name_H-M   'P 1'
#
loop_
_entity.id
_entity.type
_entity.pdbx_description
1 polymer ?
#
loop_
_entity_poly.entity_id
_entity_poly.type
_entity_poly.pdbx_seq_one_letter_code
_entity_poly.pdbx_strand_id
1 'polypeptide(L)'
;MVDKKNLPSRHVSVGPNSAPHRAFYYAMGMTEKDISQPFVGVATTWNEAAPCNISLSRQAQAAKKGVKDANGTPREFTTITVTDGIAMGHEGMKSSLTSREIIADSVELAVRGHCYDALVGLAGCDKSLPGMMMAMVRLNVPSVFMYGGSILPGVHKGKDVTIVDVFEAVGKHSSGNMTDEELHELECVACPSAGSCGGQFTANTMACVSETIGLALPGSAMTPAPFESRDQYAYESGKVVMDLIEKNLRPRDIVTKQSLINAAIVVSASGGSTNAGLHLPAIAHEAGINFNLEDVTKIFQSTPYIGNLAPGGKYVAKDLYEVGGVPVLIKTLIDGGLIDGSCITVTGKTLAENVKDVELPKNQDVIYPISNPISKTGGVVGLKGSLAPEGAIVKIAGLKKLQFKGNAICFDREEEALSAVLEGKIKPGNVLVIRYEGPKGGPGMREMLSTTSAIYGQGMGEEVALITDGRFSGGTRGFCIGHVGPEAYDCGPIALIEDGDEIQIDAEKNTLDLNVSPETLEQRKAKWKPREPHFQSGTLWKYAQTVGPAYLGAVTHPGGKKEKRTYSDI
;
A
#
# COMPACT_ATOMS: atom_id res chain seq x y z
N MET A 1 22.13 -22.14 18.88
CA MET A 1 20.84 -22.71 18.41
C MET A 1 19.81 -22.58 19.52
N VAL A 2 18.68 -22.00 19.23
CA VAL A 2 17.57 -21.88 20.20
C VAL A 2 17.01 -23.26 20.51
N ASP A 3 16.76 -23.54 21.81
CA ASP A 3 16.11 -24.78 22.21
C ASP A 3 14.67 -24.81 21.69
N LYS A 4 14.36 -25.79 20.86
CA LYS A 4 13.02 -25.97 20.27
C LYS A 4 11.91 -26.04 21.33
N LYS A 5 12.21 -26.42 22.54
CA LYS A 5 11.27 -26.44 23.69
C LYS A 5 10.72 -25.04 24.03
N ASN A 6 11.42 -23.99 23.60
CA ASN A 6 11.02 -22.59 23.82
C ASN A 6 10.27 -21.97 22.59
N LEU A 7 10.07 -22.75 21.53
CA LEU A 7 9.43 -22.31 20.29
C LEU A 7 7.99 -22.83 20.17
N PRO A 8 7.08 -22.15 19.47
CA PRO A 8 5.72 -22.62 19.21
C PRO A 8 5.65 -24.02 18.62
N SER A 9 6.57 -24.38 17.71
CA SER A 9 6.60 -25.71 17.09
C SER A 9 6.85 -26.88 18.05
N ARG A 10 7.21 -26.61 19.33
CA ARG A 10 7.28 -27.67 20.37
C ARG A 10 5.98 -28.45 20.48
N HIS A 11 4.83 -27.79 20.28
CA HIS A 11 3.51 -28.40 20.40
C HIS A 11 3.25 -29.52 19.40
N VAL A 12 3.94 -29.48 18.26
CA VAL A 12 3.76 -30.45 17.17
C VAL A 12 5.01 -31.32 16.91
N SER A 13 6.12 -31.09 17.62
CA SER A 13 7.38 -31.77 17.34
C SER A 13 8.02 -32.43 18.56
N VAL A 14 7.74 -31.96 19.78
CA VAL A 14 8.47 -32.41 21.00
C VAL A 14 7.60 -33.32 21.86
N GLY A 15 8.21 -34.40 22.37
CA GLY A 15 7.58 -35.33 23.31
C GLY A 15 6.66 -36.38 22.67
N PRO A 16 6.20 -37.37 23.46
CA PRO A 16 5.40 -38.48 22.94
C PRO A 16 4.03 -38.06 22.44
N ASN A 17 3.41 -37.06 23.05
CA ASN A 17 2.09 -36.53 22.62
C ASN A 17 2.09 -35.95 21.21
N SER A 18 3.26 -35.54 20.68
CA SER A 18 3.43 -35.04 19.32
C SER A 18 3.73 -36.13 18.29
N ALA A 19 3.73 -37.43 18.69
CA ALA A 19 3.96 -38.52 17.75
C ALA A 19 2.97 -38.53 16.54
N PRO A 20 1.67 -38.29 16.71
CA PRO A 20 0.74 -38.20 15.57
C PRO A 20 1.12 -37.09 14.57
N HIS A 21 1.56 -35.93 15.07
CA HIS A 21 2.00 -34.81 14.22
C HIS A 21 3.27 -35.17 13.45
N ARG A 22 4.25 -35.82 14.12
CA ARG A 22 5.48 -36.26 13.46
C ARG A 22 5.22 -37.32 12.38
N ALA A 23 4.21 -38.20 12.58
CA ALA A 23 3.82 -39.15 11.56
C ALA A 23 3.42 -38.46 10.24
N PHE A 24 2.69 -37.32 10.30
CA PHE A 24 2.40 -36.51 9.11
C PHE A 24 3.67 -35.88 8.51
N TYR A 25 4.60 -35.43 9.34
CA TYR A 25 5.87 -34.86 8.87
C TYR A 25 6.71 -35.90 8.14
N TYR A 26 6.80 -37.11 8.64
CA TYR A 26 7.46 -38.22 7.93
C TYR A 26 6.76 -38.55 6.60
N ALA A 27 5.43 -38.54 6.57
CA ALA A 27 4.66 -38.75 5.32
C ALA A 27 4.96 -37.66 4.27
N MET A 28 5.34 -36.44 4.70
CA MET A 28 5.80 -35.36 3.81
C MET A 28 7.30 -35.41 3.48
N GLY A 29 8.00 -36.49 3.85
CA GLY A 29 9.43 -36.69 3.58
C GLY A 29 10.37 -35.92 4.50
N MET A 30 9.90 -35.40 5.65
CA MET A 30 10.79 -34.77 6.62
C MET A 30 11.59 -35.80 7.38
N THR A 31 12.86 -35.46 7.65
CA THR A 31 13.76 -36.26 8.49
C THR A 31 13.64 -35.83 9.97
N GLU A 32 14.23 -36.65 10.88
CA GLU A 32 14.34 -36.25 12.29
C GLU A 32 15.09 -34.92 12.45
N LYS A 33 16.11 -34.69 11.62
CA LYS A 33 16.85 -33.43 11.60
C LYS A 33 15.91 -32.26 11.28
N ASP A 34 15.08 -32.39 10.23
CA ASP A 34 14.13 -31.34 9.85
C ASP A 34 13.12 -31.05 10.97
N ILE A 35 12.61 -32.11 11.62
CA ILE A 35 11.64 -31.99 12.73
C ILE A 35 12.28 -31.34 13.96
N SER A 36 13.58 -31.52 14.18
CA SER A 36 14.30 -30.94 15.32
C SER A 36 14.66 -29.47 15.15
N GLN A 37 14.64 -28.95 13.91
CA GLN A 37 14.95 -27.56 13.59
C GLN A 37 13.73 -26.62 13.78
N PRO A 38 13.93 -25.29 13.94
CA PRO A 38 12.84 -24.32 13.93
C PRO A 38 12.02 -24.39 12.65
N PHE A 39 10.70 -24.31 12.75
CA PHE A 39 9.80 -24.29 11.60
C PHE A 39 9.54 -22.87 11.15
N VAL A 40 9.91 -22.56 9.91
CA VAL A 40 9.74 -21.24 9.32
C VAL A 40 8.64 -21.27 8.25
N GLY A 41 7.55 -20.57 8.48
CA GLY A 41 6.55 -20.32 7.45
C GLY A 41 7.13 -19.45 6.34
N VAL A 42 6.96 -19.86 5.08
CA VAL A 42 7.27 -19.03 3.91
C VAL A 42 5.94 -18.73 3.22
N ALA A 43 5.36 -17.59 3.57
CA ALA A 43 4.08 -17.15 3.02
C ALA A 43 4.28 -16.42 1.71
N THR A 44 3.53 -16.78 0.68
CA THR A 44 3.55 -16.07 -0.60
C THR A 44 2.16 -15.65 -1.05
N THR A 45 2.08 -14.56 -1.81
CA THR A 45 0.88 -14.19 -2.54
C THR A 45 0.98 -14.61 -4.01
N TRP A 46 1.75 -15.65 -4.28
CA TRP A 46 1.93 -16.18 -5.64
C TRP A 46 0.61 -16.58 -6.29
N ASN A 47 0.45 -16.17 -7.52
CA ASN A 47 -0.60 -16.65 -8.44
C ASN A 47 -0.20 -16.30 -9.89
N GLU A 48 -0.93 -16.82 -10.85
CA GLU A 48 -0.76 -16.56 -12.28
C GLU A 48 -1.68 -15.44 -12.80
N ALA A 49 -2.48 -14.82 -11.93
CA ALA A 49 -3.47 -13.82 -12.31
C ALA A 49 -2.85 -12.44 -12.61
N ALA A 50 -1.60 -12.19 -12.21
CA ALA A 50 -1.00 -10.88 -12.33
C ALA A 50 0.53 -10.90 -12.43
N PRO A 51 1.13 -9.99 -13.21
CA PRO A 51 2.59 -9.89 -13.35
C PRO A 51 3.31 -9.64 -12.04
N CYS A 52 2.68 -8.97 -11.08
CA CYS A 52 3.27 -8.68 -9.77
C CYS A 52 3.47 -9.93 -8.89
N ASN A 53 2.81 -11.05 -9.19
CA ASN A 53 2.84 -12.25 -8.34
C ASN A 53 3.50 -13.47 -9.01
N ILE A 54 3.62 -13.51 -10.32
CA ILE A 54 4.10 -14.70 -11.05
C ILE A 54 5.55 -15.09 -10.69
N SER A 55 6.40 -14.13 -10.29
CA SER A 55 7.79 -14.40 -9.91
C SER A 55 7.97 -14.85 -8.46
N LEU A 56 6.93 -14.74 -7.61
CA LEU A 56 7.05 -15.02 -6.18
C LEU A 56 7.35 -16.48 -5.88
N SER A 57 6.90 -17.43 -6.72
CA SER A 57 7.24 -18.85 -6.58
C SER A 57 8.75 -19.08 -6.66
N ARG A 58 9.45 -18.47 -7.63
CA ARG A 58 10.90 -18.54 -7.78
C ARG A 58 11.61 -17.95 -6.55
N GLN A 59 11.16 -16.78 -6.11
CA GLN A 59 11.71 -16.09 -4.93
C GLN A 59 11.49 -16.91 -3.64
N ALA A 60 10.35 -17.58 -3.50
CA ALA A 60 10.09 -18.45 -2.36
C ALA A 60 11.08 -19.63 -2.28
N GLN A 61 11.48 -20.21 -3.41
CA GLN A 61 12.50 -21.26 -3.43
C GLN A 61 13.86 -20.73 -2.93
N ALA A 62 14.24 -19.51 -3.30
CA ALA A 62 15.45 -18.87 -2.80
C ALA A 62 15.39 -18.61 -1.28
N ALA A 63 14.25 -18.09 -0.77
CA ALA A 63 14.03 -17.88 0.66
C ALA A 63 14.10 -19.20 1.44
N LYS A 64 13.45 -20.26 0.93
CA LYS A 64 13.51 -21.62 1.54
C LYS A 64 14.93 -22.15 1.59
N LYS A 65 15.72 -21.90 0.54
CA LYS A 65 17.14 -22.29 0.54
C LYS A 65 17.90 -21.55 1.64
N GLY A 66 17.70 -20.24 1.80
CA GLY A 66 18.32 -19.46 2.87
C GLY A 66 17.99 -19.98 4.28
N VAL A 67 16.72 -20.31 4.53
CA VAL A 67 16.27 -20.93 5.79
C VAL A 67 16.98 -22.27 6.04
N LYS A 68 17.05 -23.14 5.02
CA LYS A 68 17.71 -24.45 5.14
C LYS A 68 19.21 -24.32 5.43
N ASP A 69 19.89 -23.44 4.70
CA ASP A 69 21.33 -23.22 4.87
C ASP A 69 21.67 -22.62 6.25
N ALA A 70 20.70 -21.97 6.90
CA ALA A 70 20.77 -21.46 8.27
C ALA A 70 20.19 -22.43 9.32
N ASN A 71 20.01 -23.71 8.99
CA ASN A 71 19.52 -24.77 9.89
C ASN A 71 18.07 -24.57 10.37
N GLY A 72 17.20 -24.04 9.53
CA GLY A 72 15.75 -24.00 9.74
C GLY A 72 15.02 -24.96 8.79
N THR A 73 13.77 -25.26 9.10
CA THR A 73 12.88 -26.08 8.26
C THR A 73 11.79 -25.20 7.66
N PRO A 74 11.93 -24.79 6.38
CA PRO A 74 10.96 -23.93 5.74
C PRO A 74 9.71 -24.69 5.33
N ARG A 75 8.54 -24.06 5.47
CA ARG A 75 7.24 -24.55 5.01
C ARG A 75 6.53 -23.46 4.21
N GLU A 76 6.46 -23.66 2.92
CA GLU A 76 5.81 -22.75 2.00
C GLU A 76 4.30 -22.96 2.02
N PHE A 77 3.57 -21.85 2.03
CA PHE A 77 2.13 -21.81 1.81
C PHE A 77 1.74 -20.52 1.09
N THR A 78 0.56 -20.52 0.44
CA THR A 78 0.08 -19.37 -0.31
C THR A 78 -1.12 -18.73 0.38
N THR A 79 -1.24 -17.43 0.24
CA THR A 79 -2.45 -16.65 0.49
C THR A 79 -2.92 -15.99 -0.79
N ILE A 80 -4.10 -15.40 -0.78
CA ILE A 80 -4.67 -14.74 -1.97
C ILE A 80 -3.95 -13.42 -2.29
N THR A 81 -4.17 -12.95 -3.51
CA THR A 81 -4.01 -11.55 -3.91
C THR A 81 -5.10 -11.17 -4.91
N VAL A 82 -5.56 -9.93 -4.84
CA VAL A 82 -6.33 -9.27 -5.88
C VAL A 82 -5.45 -8.19 -6.48
N THR A 83 -5.27 -8.22 -7.80
CA THR A 83 -4.44 -7.24 -8.50
C THR A 83 -5.24 -6.02 -8.85
N ASP A 84 -4.85 -4.88 -8.27
CA ASP A 84 -5.53 -3.61 -8.46
C ASP A 84 -5.61 -3.24 -9.96
N GLY A 85 -4.53 -3.40 -10.71
CA GLY A 85 -4.49 -3.07 -12.13
C GLY A 85 -5.53 -3.80 -12.98
N ILE A 86 -5.83 -5.08 -12.69
CA ILE A 86 -6.84 -5.87 -13.40
C ILE A 86 -8.25 -5.60 -12.84
N ALA A 87 -8.37 -5.33 -11.54
CA ALA A 87 -9.63 -5.04 -10.89
C ALA A 87 -10.12 -3.59 -11.11
N MET A 88 -9.27 -2.71 -11.65
CA MET A 88 -9.53 -1.28 -11.81
C MET A 88 -10.68 -0.99 -12.78
N GLY A 89 -11.56 -0.04 -12.44
CA GLY A 89 -12.65 0.43 -13.29
C GLY A 89 -13.87 -0.49 -13.35
N HIS A 90 -13.94 -1.52 -12.52
CA HIS A 90 -15.12 -2.38 -12.43
C HIS A 90 -15.35 -2.91 -11.00
N GLU A 91 -16.46 -3.60 -10.79
CA GLU A 91 -16.93 -4.12 -9.48
C GLU A 91 -15.88 -4.97 -8.72
N GLY A 92 -14.98 -5.65 -9.45
CA GLY A 92 -13.90 -6.45 -8.88
C GLY A 92 -12.98 -5.65 -7.94
N MET A 93 -12.90 -4.33 -8.10
CA MET A 93 -12.05 -3.46 -7.28
C MET A 93 -12.47 -3.43 -5.80
N LYS A 94 -13.71 -3.72 -5.48
CA LYS A 94 -14.19 -3.87 -4.09
C LYS A 94 -13.50 -5.03 -3.36
N SER A 95 -13.04 -6.03 -4.09
CA SER A 95 -12.28 -7.16 -3.52
C SER A 95 -10.84 -6.79 -3.15
N SER A 96 -10.28 -5.70 -3.70
CA SER A 96 -8.89 -5.32 -3.50
C SER A 96 -8.57 -5.04 -2.03
N LEU A 97 -9.15 -4.00 -1.40
CA LEU A 97 -8.84 -3.70 0.01
C LEU A 97 -9.32 -4.79 0.95
N THR A 98 -10.45 -5.43 0.66
CA THR A 98 -10.94 -6.57 1.43
C THR A 98 -9.91 -7.69 1.48
N SER A 99 -9.17 -7.92 0.39
CA SER A 99 -8.09 -8.92 0.35
C SER A 99 -6.96 -8.63 1.34
N ARG A 100 -6.69 -7.38 1.71
CA ARG A 100 -5.69 -7.01 2.72
C ARG A 100 -5.98 -7.70 4.07
N GLU A 101 -7.23 -7.65 4.51
CA GLU A 101 -7.67 -8.29 5.76
C GLU A 101 -7.60 -9.82 5.64
N ILE A 102 -8.10 -10.38 4.53
CA ILE A 102 -8.09 -11.83 4.29
C ILE A 102 -6.65 -12.37 4.21
N ILE A 103 -5.72 -11.62 3.63
CA ILE A 103 -4.30 -11.99 3.61
C ILE A 103 -3.77 -12.08 5.04
N ALA A 104 -4.00 -11.06 5.86
CA ALA A 104 -3.57 -11.06 7.25
C ALA A 104 -4.19 -12.21 8.04
N ASP A 105 -5.50 -12.44 7.89
CA ASP A 105 -6.24 -13.51 8.56
C ASP A 105 -5.77 -14.90 8.12
N SER A 106 -5.59 -15.14 6.82
CA SER A 106 -5.19 -16.45 6.32
C SER A 106 -3.75 -16.82 6.69
N VAL A 107 -2.84 -15.83 6.69
CA VAL A 107 -1.46 -16.04 7.15
C VAL A 107 -1.44 -16.31 8.65
N GLU A 108 -2.24 -15.58 9.45
CA GLU A 108 -2.41 -15.86 10.88
C GLU A 108 -2.88 -17.29 11.14
N LEU A 109 -3.94 -17.72 10.46
CA LEU A 109 -4.49 -19.07 10.62
C LEU A 109 -3.49 -20.15 10.24
N ALA A 110 -2.75 -19.97 9.14
CA ALA A 110 -1.73 -20.93 8.72
C ALA A 110 -0.58 -21.05 9.72
N VAL A 111 -0.06 -19.93 10.20
CA VAL A 111 1.04 -19.91 11.18
C VAL A 111 0.61 -20.51 12.52
N ARG A 112 -0.58 -20.11 13.03
CA ARG A 112 -1.11 -20.65 14.30
C ARG A 112 -1.42 -22.13 14.20
N GLY A 113 -2.11 -22.56 13.14
CA GLY A 113 -2.55 -23.94 12.97
C GLY A 113 -1.41 -24.94 12.80
N HIS A 114 -0.29 -24.51 12.22
CA HIS A 114 0.90 -25.37 11.98
C HIS A 114 2.05 -25.09 12.95
N CYS A 115 1.86 -24.20 13.91
CA CYS A 115 2.84 -23.87 14.95
C CYS A 115 4.20 -23.43 14.37
N TYR A 116 4.22 -22.52 13.39
CA TYR A 116 5.48 -22.00 12.85
C TYR A 116 6.13 -21.02 13.83
N ASP A 117 7.45 -21.09 13.93
CA ASP A 117 8.27 -20.35 14.90
C ASP A 117 8.64 -18.95 14.38
N ALA A 118 8.65 -18.79 13.06
CA ALA A 118 9.03 -17.57 12.37
C ALA A 118 8.36 -17.51 10.99
N LEU A 119 8.44 -16.34 10.35
CA LEU A 119 7.76 -16.07 9.07
C LEU A 119 8.66 -15.29 8.11
N VAL A 120 8.80 -15.78 6.87
CA VAL A 120 9.23 -14.99 5.71
C VAL A 120 8.01 -14.74 4.86
N GLY A 121 7.63 -13.48 4.66
CA GLY A 121 6.45 -13.13 3.88
C GLY A 121 6.81 -12.43 2.58
N LEU A 122 6.45 -13.06 1.45
CA LEU A 122 6.66 -12.54 0.11
C LEU A 122 5.35 -12.01 -0.47
N ALA A 123 5.35 -10.73 -0.88
CA ALA A 123 4.17 -10.07 -1.41
C ALA A 123 4.50 -9.20 -2.62
N GLY A 124 3.60 -9.13 -3.60
CA GLY A 124 3.87 -8.49 -4.88
C GLY A 124 2.86 -7.43 -5.34
N CYS A 125 1.77 -7.15 -4.63
CA CYS A 125 0.75 -6.23 -5.10
C CYS A 125 0.26 -5.29 -4.00
N ASP A 126 -0.43 -4.23 -4.37
CA ASP A 126 -0.83 -3.08 -3.55
C ASP A 126 -1.34 -3.43 -2.16
N LYS A 127 -2.23 -4.40 -2.04
CA LYS A 127 -2.89 -4.77 -0.77
C LYS A 127 -2.20 -5.96 -0.09
N SER A 128 -1.45 -6.75 -0.86
CA SER A 128 -0.72 -7.89 -0.30
C SER A 128 0.49 -7.44 0.54
N LEU A 129 1.14 -6.31 0.20
CA LEU A 129 2.23 -5.79 1.01
C LEU A 129 1.76 -5.40 2.42
N PRO A 130 0.79 -4.49 2.58
CA PRO A 130 0.32 -4.14 3.93
C PRO A 130 -0.34 -5.32 4.64
N GLY A 131 -1.12 -6.17 3.95
CA GLY A 131 -1.74 -7.36 4.56
C GLY A 131 -0.72 -8.34 5.14
N MET A 132 0.40 -8.58 4.44
CA MET A 132 1.49 -9.42 4.94
C MET A 132 2.20 -8.77 6.15
N MET A 133 2.49 -7.47 6.10
CA MET A 133 3.07 -6.75 7.25
C MET A 133 2.11 -6.74 8.45
N MET A 134 0.80 -6.58 8.24
CA MET A 134 -0.21 -6.70 9.29
C MET A 134 -0.17 -8.09 9.94
N ALA A 135 -0.11 -9.18 9.15
CA ALA A 135 0.00 -10.54 9.67
C ALA A 135 1.25 -10.73 10.56
N MET A 136 2.41 -10.21 10.12
CA MET A 136 3.67 -10.29 10.87
C MET A 136 3.57 -9.59 12.23
N VAL A 137 3.02 -8.38 12.24
CA VAL A 137 2.85 -7.58 13.47
C VAL A 137 1.82 -8.22 14.41
N ARG A 138 0.73 -8.75 13.88
CA ARG A 138 -0.32 -9.45 14.63
C ARG A 138 0.20 -10.70 15.31
N LEU A 139 0.90 -11.56 14.55
CA LEU A 139 1.49 -12.80 15.06
C LEU A 139 2.64 -12.56 16.02
N ASN A 140 3.43 -11.53 15.77
CA ASN A 140 4.60 -11.13 16.53
C ASN A 140 5.64 -12.25 16.71
N VAL A 141 5.78 -13.15 15.73
CA VAL A 141 6.92 -14.07 15.62
C VAL A 141 8.06 -13.40 14.85
N PRO A 142 9.33 -13.81 15.05
CA PRO A 142 10.43 -13.33 14.22
C PRO A 142 10.09 -13.39 12.74
N SER A 143 10.16 -12.27 12.04
CA SER A 143 9.65 -12.18 10.67
C SER A 143 10.51 -11.27 9.80
N VAL A 144 10.63 -11.62 8.52
CA VAL A 144 11.25 -10.79 7.48
C VAL A 144 10.28 -10.62 6.33
N PHE A 145 9.99 -9.37 5.97
CA PHE A 145 9.18 -9.04 4.81
C PHE A 145 10.05 -8.97 3.55
N MET A 146 9.52 -9.48 2.44
CA MET A 146 10.16 -9.45 1.13
C MET A 146 9.18 -8.97 0.06
N TYR A 147 9.49 -7.84 -0.56
CA TYR A 147 8.75 -7.37 -1.73
C TYR A 147 9.13 -8.14 -2.99
N GLY A 148 8.16 -8.50 -3.82
CA GLY A 148 8.40 -9.24 -5.07
C GLY A 148 9.18 -8.48 -6.15
N GLY A 149 9.28 -7.16 -6.05
CA GLY A 149 10.02 -6.30 -6.97
C GLY A 149 9.14 -5.54 -7.96
N SER A 150 9.65 -4.42 -8.47
CA SER A 150 8.98 -3.62 -9.49
C SER A 150 9.05 -4.26 -10.87
N ILE A 151 8.08 -3.93 -11.74
CA ILE A 151 8.13 -4.23 -13.16
C ILE A 151 9.16 -3.30 -13.84
N LEU A 152 9.77 -3.76 -14.93
CA LEU A 152 10.53 -2.87 -15.80
C LEU A 152 9.59 -1.95 -16.58
N PRO A 153 9.97 -0.69 -16.86
CA PRO A 153 9.21 0.15 -17.77
C PRO A 153 9.21 -0.43 -19.17
N GLY A 154 8.11 -0.23 -19.90
CA GLY A 154 8.08 -0.43 -21.33
C GLY A 154 8.73 0.73 -22.07
N VAL A 155 8.98 0.55 -23.38
CA VAL A 155 9.47 1.64 -24.24
C VAL A 155 8.51 1.83 -25.40
N HIS A 156 7.93 3.02 -25.53
CA HIS A 156 7.08 3.41 -26.63
C HIS A 156 7.54 4.73 -27.25
N LYS A 157 7.78 4.75 -28.54
CA LYS A 157 8.28 5.95 -29.29
C LYS A 157 9.52 6.60 -28.60
N GLY A 158 10.44 5.76 -28.06
CA GLY A 158 11.70 6.19 -27.42
C GLY A 158 11.54 6.78 -26.02
N LYS A 159 10.40 6.59 -25.35
CA LYS A 159 10.13 7.02 -23.98
C LYS A 159 9.74 5.83 -23.12
N ASP A 160 10.14 5.88 -21.85
CA ASP A 160 9.68 4.93 -20.85
C ASP A 160 8.17 5.12 -20.60
N VAL A 161 7.44 4.01 -20.58
CA VAL A 161 6.00 3.96 -20.35
C VAL A 161 5.65 2.92 -19.29
N THR A 162 4.51 3.13 -18.65
CA THR A 162 3.98 2.26 -17.60
C THR A 162 2.50 1.97 -17.86
N ILE A 163 1.87 1.14 -17.04
CA ILE A 163 0.44 0.88 -17.11
C ILE A 163 -0.41 2.16 -17.02
N VAL A 164 0.06 3.20 -16.33
CA VAL A 164 -0.69 4.47 -16.20
C VAL A 164 -0.81 5.17 -17.56
N ASP A 165 0.22 5.07 -18.41
CA ASP A 165 0.18 5.63 -19.76
C ASP A 165 -0.91 4.96 -20.60
N VAL A 166 -1.19 3.67 -20.39
CA VAL A 166 -2.28 2.95 -21.07
C VAL A 166 -3.64 3.41 -20.53
N PHE A 167 -3.80 3.61 -19.22
CA PHE A 167 -5.05 4.16 -18.67
C PHE A 167 -5.32 5.57 -19.18
N GLU A 168 -4.31 6.43 -19.31
CA GLU A 168 -4.46 7.78 -19.90
C GLU A 168 -4.76 7.72 -21.40
N ALA A 169 -4.21 6.72 -22.10
CA ALA A 169 -4.44 6.53 -23.53
C ALA A 169 -5.92 6.21 -23.85
N VAL A 170 -6.63 5.53 -22.96
CA VAL A 170 -8.09 5.32 -23.10
C VAL A 170 -8.83 6.65 -23.18
N GLY A 171 -8.45 7.65 -22.36
CA GLY A 171 -9.03 8.99 -22.40
C GLY A 171 -8.69 9.73 -23.71
N LYS A 172 -7.47 9.60 -24.23
CA LYS A 172 -7.06 10.16 -25.53
C LYS A 172 -7.84 9.52 -26.66
N HIS A 173 -7.97 8.20 -26.64
CA HIS A 173 -8.73 7.45 -27.64
C HIS A 173 -10.21 7.88 -27.65
N SER A 174 -10.87 7.96 -26.48
CA SER A 174 -12.28 8.38 -26.39
C SER A 174 -12.55 9.80 -26.90
N SER A 175 -11.53 10.67 -26.87
CA SER A 175 -11.60 12.05 -27.42
C SER A 175 -11.16 12.14 -28.89
N GLY A 176 -10.87 11.03 -29.55
CA GLY A 176 -10.43 10.99 -30.95
C GLY A 176 -8.99 11.44 -31.18
N ASN A 177 -8.19 11.57 -30.12
CA ASN A 177 -6.78 11.99 -30.19
C ASN A 177 -5.79 10.83 -30.27
N MET A 178 -6.27 9.60 -30.41
CA MET A 178 -5.48 8.36 -30.55
C MET A 178 -6.27 7.34 -31.34
N THR A 179 -5.60 6.60 -32.23
CA THR A 179 -6.26 5.53 -33.03
C THR A 179 -6.25 4.19 -32.27
N ASP A 180 -7.03 3.21 -32.76
CA ASP A 180 -7.02 1.84 -32.23
C ASP A 180 -5.64 1.20 -32.34
N GLU A 181 -4.94 1.43 -33.46
CA GLU A 181 -3.60 0.89 -33.70
C GLU A 181 -2.58 1.48 -32.74
N GLU A 182 -2.61 2.79 -32.51
CA GLU A 182 -1.70 3.46 -31.56
C GLU A 182 -1.93 2.99 -30.11
N LEU A 183 -3.19 2.80 -29.72
CA LEU A 183 -3.54 2.25 -28.41
C LEU A 183 -3.02 0.82 -28.26
N HIS A 184 -3.22 -0.01 -29.30
CA HIS A 184 -2.74 -1.41 -29.30
C HIS A 184 -1.21 -1.49 -29.26
N GLU A 185 -0.48 -0.65 -29.99
CA GLU A 185 0.97 -0.58 -29.89
C GLU A 185 1.46 -0.29 -28.47
N LEU A 186 0.79 0.66 -27.77
CA LEU A 186 1.15 1.03 -26.40
C LEU A 186 0.85 -0.10 -25.40
N GLU A 187 -0.33 -0.73 -25.47
CA GLU A 187 -0.71 -1.82 -24.54
C GLU A 187 0.23 -3.03 -24.63
N CYS A 188 0.73 -3.34 -25.82
CA CYS A 188 1.65 -4.47 -26.03
C CYS A 188 3.02 -4.28 -25.39
N VAL A 189 3.46 -3.03 -25.15
CA VAL A 189 4.83 -2.74 -24.67
C VAL A 189 4.87 -2.18 -23.24
N ALA A 190 3.76 -1.71 -22.69
CA ALA A 190 3.75 -0.98 -21.43
C ALA A 190 4.14 -1.83 -20.20
N CYS A 191 3.95 -3.14 -20.25
CA CYS A 191 4.23 -4.07 -19.14
C CYS A 191 5.12 -5.24 -19.60
N PRO A 192 6.45 -5.01 -19.82
CA PRO A 192 7.31 -5.97 -20.53
C PRO A 192 7.84 -7.14 -19.66
N SER A 193 7.61 -7.14 -18.35
CA SER A 193 8.19 -8.13 -17.42
C SER A 193 7.25 -8.52 -16.29
N ALA A 194 7.65 -9.52 -15.51
CA ALA A 194 7.10 -9.74 -14.18
C ALA A 194 7.44 -8.55 -13.26
N GLY A 195 6.65 -8.34 -12.22
CA GLY A 195 6.83 -7.32 -11.20
C GLY A 195 5.59 -6.49 -10.95
N SER A 196 5.65 -5.69 -9.89
CA SER A 196 4.59 -4.76 -9.51
C SER A 196 4.71 -3.45 -10.30
N CYS A 197 4.05 -2.39 -9.86
CA CYS A 197 4.00 -1.12 -10.59
C CYS A 197 5.37 -0.55 -10.99
N GLY A 198 5.45 0.12 -12.15
CA GLY A 198 6.68 0.76 -12.63
C GLY A 198 6.97 2.13 -12.01
N GLY A 199 5.98 2.81 -11.41
CA GLY A 199 6.17 4.12 -10.75
C GLY A 199 6.03 4.06 -9.24
N GLN A 200 6.11 5.22 -8.57
CA GLN A 200 5.92 5.35 -7.12
C GLN A 200 4.43 5.30 -6.76
N PHE A 201 3.79 4.21 -7.19
CA PHE A 201 2.41 3.85 -6.91
C PHE A 201 2.34 3.09 -5.58
N THR A 202 1.18 2.51 -5.23
CA THR A 202 0.98 1.96 -3.90
C THR A 202 1.94 0.82 -3.55
N ALA A 203 2.19 -0.12 -4.47
CA ALA A 203 3.08 -1.25 -4.20
C ALA A 203 4.52 -0.78 -3.88
N ASN A 204 5.10 0.09 -4.72
CA ASN A 204 6.45 0.64 -4.48
C ASN A 204 6.50 1.55 -3.25
N THR A 205 5.43 2.31 -2.98
CA THR A 205 5.31 3.10 -1.75
C THR A 205 5.37 2.20 -0.51
N MET A 206 4.60 1.11 -0.49
CA MET A 206 4.59 0.19 0.65
C MET A 206 5.87 -0.65 0.74
N ALA A 207 6.58 -0.86 -0.38
CA ALA A 207 7.91 -1.43 -0.38
C ALA A 207 8.93 -0.48 0.29
N CYS A 208 8.91 0.82 -0.03
CA CYS A 208 9.71 1.84 0.69
C CYS A 208 9.38 1.85 2.19
N VAL A 209 8.09 1.78 2.53
CA VAL A 209 7.60 1.70 3.92
C VAL A 209 8.19 0.48 4.63
N SER A 210 8.16 -0.73 4.01
CA SER A 210 8.65 -1.95 4.64
C SER A 210 10.14 -1.89 5.00
N GLU A 211 10.95 -1.27 4.14
CA GLU A 211 12.38 -1.08 4.38
C GLU A 211 12.63 0.00 5.44
N THR A 212 11.87 1.10 5.40
CA THR A 212 12.02 2.21 6.35
C THR A 212 11.54 1.86 7.76
N ILE A 213 10.43 1.11 7.90
CA ILE A 213 10.00 0.58 9.19
C ILE A 213 11.05 -0.38 9.75
N GLY A 214 11.80 -1.06 8.89
CA GLY A 214 12.83 -2.02 9.26
C GLY A 214 12.40 -3.49 9.15
N LEU A 215 11.25 -3.80 8.53
CA LEU A 215 10.77 -5.19 8.33
C LEU A 215 11.39 -5.89 7.13
N ALA A 216 12.00 -5.14 6.19
CA ALA A 216 12.66 -5.66 4.99
C ALA A 216 14.16 -5.38 5.01
N LEU A 217 14.93 -6.14 4.23
CA LEU A 217 16.37 -5.93 4.08
C LEU A 217 16.67 -4.63 3.35
N PRO A 218 17.71 -3.86 3.77
CA PRO A 218 18.13 -2.64 3.08
C PRO A 218 18.44 -2.89 1.60
N GLY A 219 17.93 -2.04 0.71
CA GLY A 219 18.11 -2.13 -0.74
C GLY A 219 17.16 -3.11 -1.45
N SER A 220 16.39 -3.90 -0.69
CA SER A 220 15.49 -4.87 -1.29
C SER A 220 14.26 -4.25 -1.96
N ALA A 221 13.78 -3.09 -1.52
CA ALA A 221 12.49 -2.55 -1.93
C ALA A 221 12.40 -2.23 -3.44
N MET A 222 13.42 -1.60 -4.04
CA MET A 222 13.35 -1.12 -5.42
C MET A 222 14.00 -2.04 -6.45
N THR A 223 14.64 -3.14 -6.04
CA THR A 223 15.23 -4.09 -6.99
C THR A 223 14.14 -4.67 -7.90
N PRO A 224 14.25 -4.56 -9.23
CA PRO A 224 13.26 -5.08 -10.17
C PRO A 224 13.04 -6.60 -10.05
N ALA A 225 11.81 -7.05 -10.27
CA ALA A 225 11.42 -8.46 -10.12
C ALA A 225 12.19 -9.45 -11.01
N PRO A 226 12.52 -9.13 -12.28
CA PRO A 226 13.26 -10.06 -13.14
C PRO A 226 14.77 -10.16 -12.84
N PHE A 227 15.34 -9.30 -11.99
CA PHE A 227 16.77 -9.29 -11.72
C PHE A 227 17.18 -10.43 -10.78
N GLU A 228 18.34 -11.06 -11.04
CA GLU A 228 18.89 -12.13 -10.18
C GLU A 228 19.17 -11.66 -8.75
N SER A 229 19.53 -10.39 -8.56
CA SER A 229 19.73 -9.80 -7.23
C SER A 229 18.46 -9.88 -6.36
N ARG A 230 17.26 -9.97 -6.97
CA ARG A 230 16.02 -10.21 -6.26
C ARG A 230 16.01 -11.55 -5.52
N ASP A 231 16.48 -12.61 -6.17
CA ASP A 231 16.57 -13.94 -5.57
C ASP A 231 17.62 -13.99 -4.45
N GLN A 232 18.69 -13.19 -4.57
CA GLN A 232 19.67 -13.03 -3.48
C GLN A 232 19.04 -12.40 -2.25
N TYR A 233 18.23 -11.34 -2.39
CA TYR A 233 17.50 -10.75 -1.26
C TYR A 233 16.52 -11.75 -0.61
N ALA A 234 15.86 -12.58 -1.42
CA ALA A 234 14.99 -13.62 -0.90
C ALA A 234 15.78 -14.68 -0.10
N TYR A 235 16.91 -15.11 -0.62
CA TYR A 235 17.82 -16.03 0.07
C TYR A 235 18.33 -15.46 1.41
N GLU A 236 18.82 -14.22 1.39
CA GLU A 236 19.28 -13.56 2.62
C GLU A 236 18.14 -13.33 3.63
N SER A 237 16.92 -13.03 3.17
CA SER A 237 15.75 -12.96 4.06
C SER A 237 15.49 -14.26 4.79
N GLY A 238 15.69 -15.40 4.11
CA GLY A 238 15.59 -16.73 4.71
C GLY A 238 16.70 -17.00 5.75
N LYS A 239 17.88 -16.43 5.59
CA LYS A 239 18.96 -16.53 6.60
C LYS A 239 18.69 -15.62 7.79
N VAL A 240 18.34 -14.37 7.51
CA VAL A 240 18.12 -13.34 8.54
C VAL A 240 16.97 -13.73 9.48
N VAL A 241 15.91 -14.36 8.99
CA VAL A 241 14.82 -14.80 9.88
C VAL A 241 15.29 -15.80 10.94
N MET A 242 16.31 -16.63 10.63
CA MET A 242 16.91 -17.54 11.60
C MET A 242 17.72 -16.79 12.66
N ASP A 243 18.45 -15.73 12.27
CA ASP A 243 19.16 -14.86 13.23
C ASP A 243 18.16 -14.13 14.15
N LEU A 244 16.99 -13.74 13.63
CA LEU A 244 15.93 -13.11 14.42
C LEU A 244 15.36 -14.07 15.48
N ILE A 245 15.24 -15.37 15.17
CA ILE A 245 14.85 -16.39 16.16
C ILE A 245 15.89 -16.43 17.29
N GLU A 246 17.18 -16.45 16.97
CA GLU A 246 18.26 -16.50 17.99
C GLU A 246 18.29 -15.25 18.86
N LYS A 247 18.05 -14.07 18.26
CA LYS A 247 18.00 -12.78 18.97
C LYS A 247 16.68 -12.52 19.66
N ASN A 248 15.66 -13.32 19.41
CA ASN A 248 14.26 -13.10 19.82
C ASN A 248 13.77 -11.70 19.43
N LEU A 249 14.19 -11.20 18.25
CA LEU A 249 13.77 -9.91 17.73
C LEU A 249 12.49 -10.08 16.89
N ARG A 250 11.44 -9.41 17.27
CA ARG A 250 10.08 -9.61 16.79
C ARG A 250 9.54 -8.36 16.08
N PRO A 251 8.51 -8.47 15.23
CA PRO A 251 7.95 -7.31 14.53
C PRO A 251 7.52 -6.14 15.42
N ARG A 252 6.97 -6.39 16.62
CA ARG A 252 6.56 -5.31 17.54
C ARG A 252 7.73 -4.62 18.26
N ASP A 253 8.93 -5.20 18.21
CA ASP A 253 10.15 -4.51 18.65
C ASP A 253 10.65 -3.53 17.58
N ILE A 254 10.34 -3.81 16.31
CA ILE A 254 10.74 -3.04 15.13
C ILE A 254 9.70 -1.99 14.77
N VAL A 255 8.41 -2.38 14.74
CA VAL A 255 7.29 -1.49 14.42
C VAL A 255 6.94 -0.67 15.66
N THR A 256 7.51 0.51 15.75
CA THR A 256 7.30 1.49 16.82
C THR A 256 6.59 2.73 16.27
N LYS A 257 6.12 3.61 17.15
CA LYS A 257 5.57 4.90 16.69
C LYS A 257 6.60 5.69 15.89
N GLN A 258 7.88 5.64 16.30
CA GLN A 258 8.94 6.36 15.59
C GLN A 258 9.22 5.77 14.19
N SER A 259 9.27 4.43 14.06
CA SER A 259 9.46 3.81 12.74
C SER A 259 8.28 4.08 11.79
N LEU A 260 7.05 4.21 12.30
CA LEU A 260 5.88 4.64 11.52
C LEU A 260 5.98 6.12 11.10
N ILE A 261 6.49 7.00 11.96
CA ILE A 261 6.78 8.40 11.61
C ILE A 261 7.83 8.45 10.50
N ASN A 262 8.91 7.71 10.62
CA ASN A 262 9.96 7.61 9.60
C ASN A 262 9.37 7.15 8.25
N ALA A 263 8.50 6.13 8.27
CA ALA A 263 7.84 5.63 7.07
C ALA A 263 6.94 6.67 6.41
N ALA A 264 6.15 7.42 7.20
CA ALA A 264 5.32 8.51 6.68
C ALA A 264 6.18 9.61 6.04
N ILE A 265 7.34 9.94 6.63
CA ILE A 265 8.30 10.89 6.04
C ILE A 265 8.79 10.40 4.67
N VAL A 266 9.18 9.14 4.55
CA VAL A 266 9.63 8.55 3.26
C VAL A 266 8.52 8.57 2.21
N VAL A 267 7.28 8.24 2.59
CA VAL A 267 6.12 8.34 1.69
C VAL A 267 5.95 9.76 1.15
N SER A 268 5.97 10.74 2.02
CA SER A 268 5.82 12.15 1.65
C SER A 268 6.98 12.66 0.79
N ALA A 269 8.21 12.37 1.21
CA ALA A 269 9.43 12.80 0.52
C ALA A 269 9.57 12.20 -0.88
N SER A 270 9.11 10.97 -1.09
CA SER A 270 9.15 10.28 -2.38
C SER A 270 7.97 10.60 -3.31
N GLY A 271 6.97 11.36 -2.85
CA GLY A 271 5.72 11.57 -3.61
C GLY A 271 4.90 10.29 -3.74
N GLY A 272 4.89 9.48 -2.68
CA GLY A 272 4.21 8.18 -2.65
C GLY A 272 2.69 8.24 -2.76
N SER A 273 2.07 7.09 -2.64
CA SER A 273 0.62 6.92 -2.76
C SER A 273 -0.14 7.41 -1.52
N THR A 274 -1.30 8.03 -1.75
CA THR A 274 -2.27 8.40 -0.71
C THR A 274 -2.76 7.18 0.09
N ASN A 275 -2.68 5.98 -0.47
CA ASN A 275 -3.02 4.73 0.21
C ASN A 275 -2.18 4.46 1.47
N ALA A 276 -0.99 5.07 1.58
CA ALA A 276 -0.20 5.02 2.81
C ALA A 276 -0.94 5.63 4.01
N GLY A 277 -1.81 6.66 3.77
CA GLY A 277 -2.69 7.23 4.79
C GLY A 277 -3.72 6.24 5.36
N LEU A 278 -3.96 5.13 4.67
CA LEU A 278 -4.79 4.02 5.13
C LEU A 278 -3.95 2.86 5.70
N HIS A 279 -2.84 2.53 5.04
CA HIS A 279 -2.07 1.33 5.37
C HIS A 279 -1.16 1.51 6.58
N LEU A 280 -0.58 2.70 6.81
CA LEU A 280 0.22 2.98 8.01
C LEU A 280 -0.64 2.89 9.29
N PRO A 281 -1.83 3.53 9.37
CA PRO A 281 -2.76 3.31 10.47
C PRO A 281 -3.15 1.84 10.69
N ALA A 282 -3.36 1.07 9.61
CA ALA A 282 -3.70 -0.35 9.72
C ALA A 282 -2.56 -1.19 10.33
N ILE A 283 -1.31 -0.96 9.92
CA ILE A 283 -0.13 -1.63 10.50
C ILE A 283 0.04 -1.21 11.98
N ALA A 284 -0.13 0.07 12.29
CA ALA A 284 -0.08 0.60 13.65
C ALA A 284 -1.15 -0.05 14.55
N HIS A 285 -2.34 -0.26 14.00
CA HIS A 285 -3.46 -0.91 14.68
C HIS A 285 -3.12 -2.34 15.13
N GLU A 286 -2.44 -3.12 14.29
CA GLU A 286 -1.95 -4.45 14.64
C GLU A 286 -0.92 -4.42 15.79
N ALA A 287 -0.08 -3.40 15.82
CA ALA A 287 0.90 -3.18 16.89
C ALA A 287 0.29 -2.60 18.18
N GLY A 288 -0.98 -2.21 18.16
CA GLY A 288 -1.62 -1.49 19.27
C GLY A 288 -1.16 -0.05 19.45
N ILE A 289 -0.55 0.54 18.43
CA ILE A 289 -0.03 1.91 18.40
C ILE A 289 -1.13 2.86 17.96
N ASN A 290 -1.32 3.97 18.69
CA ASN A 290 -2.22 5.03 18.27
C ASN A 290 -1.54 5.88 17.19
N PHE A 291 -1.95 5.67 15.92
CA PHE A 291 -1.45 6.35 14.73
C PHE A 291 -2.56 6.36 13.68
N ASN A 292 -3.02 7.52 13.28
CA ASN A 292 -4.18 7.67 12.40
C ASN A 292 -3.88 8.60 11.21
N LEU A 293 -4.87 8.86 10.36
CA LEU A 293 -4.71 9.72 9.19
C LEU A 293 -4.23 11.13 9.54
N GLU A 294 -4.67 11.69 10.67
CA GLU A 294 -4.22 13.04 11.11
C GLU A 294 -2.73 13.05 11.46
N ASP A 295 -2.22 12.00 12.13
CA ASP A 295 -0.78 11.85 12.38
C ASP A 295 0.00 11.81 11.06
N VAL A 296 -0.46 11.00 10.10
CA VAL A 296 0.17 10.87 8.77
C VAL A 296 0.20 12.20 8.03
N THR A 297 -0.92 12.91 7.99
CA THR A 297 -1.04 14.16 7.22
C THR A 297 -0.25 15.30 7.84
N LYS A 298 -0.13 15.37 9.17
CA LYS A 298 0.75 16.33 9.86
C LYS A 298 2.22 16.12 9.49
N ILE A 299 2.66 14.86 9.41
CA ILE A 299 4.02 14.53 9.00
C ILE A 299 4.24 14.95 7.53
N PHE A 300 3.28 14.69 6.66
CA PHE A 300 3.37 15.06 5.25
C PHE A 300 3.56 16.58 5.05
N GLN A 301 2.85 17.40 5.81
CA GLN A 301 2.95 18.87 5.75
C GLN A 301 4.35 19.39 6.08
N SER A 302 5.08 18.72 6.97
CA SER A 302 6.41 19.14 7.44
C SER A 302 7.57 18.49 6.66
N THR A 303 7.29 17.60 5.73
CA THR A 303 8.28 16.82 5.00
C THR A 303 8.49 17.42 3.61
N PRO A 304 9.72 17.76 3.18
CA PRO A 304 9.99 18.23 1.83
C PRO A 304 9.83 17.10 0.80
N TYR A 305 9.35 17.43 -0.41
CA TYR A 305 9.25 16.53 -1.54
C TYR A 305 10.57 16.53 -2.32
N ILE A 306 11.25 15.40 -2.41
CA ILE A 306 12.58 15.25 -3.00
C ILE A 306 12.67 14.16 -4.07
N GLY A 307 11.75 13.22 -4.14
CA GLY A 307 11.77 12.14 -5.11
C GLY A 307 11.05 12.51 -6.43
N ASN A 308 11.80 12.68 -7.51
CA ASN A 308 11.26 13.04 -8.83
C ASN A 308 10.68 11.80 -9.55
N LEU A 309 9.72 11.14 -8.91
CA LEU A 309 9.19 9.84 -9.31
C LEU A 309 7.77 9.95 -9.90
N ALA A 310 7.51 9.20 -10.95
CA ALA A 310 6.17 9.09 -11.54
C ALA A 310 5.15 8.55 -10.52
N PRO A 311 3.90 9.09 -10.51
CA PRO A 311 3.28 9.94 -11.53
C PRO A 311 3.49 11.44 -11.32
N GLY A 312 3.97 11.89 -10.16
CA GLY A 312 4.19 13.31 -9.86
C GLY A 312 5.47 13.88 -10.48
N GLY A 313 6.44 13.03 -10.77
CA GLY A 313 7.73 13.35 -11.37
C GLY A 313 8.00 12.56 -12.65
N LYS A 314 9.28 12.58 -13.07
CA LYS A 314 9.71 12.08 -14.37
C LYS A 314 10.11 10.60 -14.37
N TYR A 315 10.72 10.11 -13.27
CA TYR A 315 11.44 8.85 -13.21
C TYR A 315 10.56 7.69 -12.70
N VAL A 316 10.92 6.47 -13.08
CA VAL A 316 10.23 5.24 -12.68
C VAL A 316 10.99 4.52 -11.54
N ALA A 317 10.43 3.43 -11.02
CA ALA A 317 11.03 2.67 -9.92
C ALA A 317 12.42 2.12 -10.24
N LYS A 318 12.66 1.74 -11.51
CA LYS A 318 13.96 1.29 -12.00
C LYS A 318 15.04 2.39 -11.84
N ASP A 319 14.70 3.64 -12.16
CA ASP A 319 15.63 4.76 -12.00
C ASP A 319 16.01 5.00 -10.53
N LEU A 320 15.04 4.86 -9.61
CA LEU A 320 15.32 4.92 -8.18
C LEU A 320 16.27 3.78 -7.75
N TYR A 321 16.07 2.57 -8.25
CA TYR A 321 17.01 1.46 -8.02
C TYR A 321 18.42 1.78 -8.51
N GLU A 322 18.55 2.35 -9.70
CA GLU A 322 19.85 2.65 -10.33
C GLU A 322 20.66 3.72 -9.57
N VAL A 323 20.01 4.65 -8.88
CA VAL A 323 20.67 5.64 -8.02
C VAL A 323 20.93 5.15 -6.60
N GLY A 324 20.67 3.87 -6.30
CA GLY A 324 20.95 3.22 -5.01
C GLY A 324 19.72 2.94 -4.15
N GLY A 325 18.52 3.15 -4.67
CA GLY A 325 17.26 2.71 -4.09
C GLY A 325 16.83 3.45 -2.83
N VAL A 326 16.01 2.78 -2.02
CA VAL A 326 15.50 3.33 -0.75
C VAL A 326 16.60 3.68 0.25
N PRO A 327 17.72 2.96 0.35
CA PRO A 327 18.84 3.36 1.22
C PRO A 327 19.33 4.80 0.99
N VAL A 328 19.43 5.24 -0.28
CA VAL A 328 19.84 6.62 -0.60
C VAL A 328 18.79 7.62 -0.14
N LEU A 329 17.50 7.31 -0.32
CA LEU A 329 16.41 8.16 0.14
C LEU A 329 16.42 8.28 1.68
N ILE A 330 16.56 7.16 2.39
CA ILE A 330 16.66 7.12 3.86
C ILE A 330 17.88 7.92 4.34
N LYS A 331 19.04 7.69 3.74
CA LYS A 331 20.30 8.41 4.12
C LYS A 331 20.15 9.90 3.94
N THR A 332 19.59 10.35 2.81
CA THR A 332 19.34 11.76 2.52
C THR A 332 18.44 12.40 3.58
N LEU A 333 17.41 11.68 4.02
CA LEU A 333 16.47 12.17 5.05
C LEU A 333 17.07 12.14 6.46
N ILE A 334 17.93 11.16 6.79
CA ILE A 334 18.68 11.13 8.06
C ILE A 334 19.65 12.30 8.12
N ASP A 335 20.45 12.52 7.05
CA ASP A 335 21.43 13.62 6.99
C ASP A 335 20.74 14.99 7.06
N GLY A 336 19.51 15.09 6.55
CA GLY A 336 18.66 16.27 6.68
C GLY A 336 17.99 16.42 8.05
N GLY A 337 18.19 15.51 9.00
CA GLY A 337 17.60 15.55 10.34
C GLY A 337 16.09 15.27 10.39
N LEU A 338 15.52 14.66 9.34
CA LEU A 338 14.09 14.40 9.24
C LEU A 338 13.70 13.02 9.76
N ILE A 339 14.55 12.01 9.58
CA ILE A 339 14.35 10.63 10.02
C ILE A 339 15.20 10.32 11.25
N ASP A 340 14.59 9.66 12.24
CA ASP A 340 15.32 9.08 13.37
C ASP A 340 15.97 7.76 12.95
N GLY A 341 17.28 7.80 12.77
CA GLY A 341 18.08 6.64 12.37
C GLY A 341 18.29 5.59 13.47
N SER A 342 17.84 5.82 14.71
CA SER A 342 18.06 4.90 15.84
C SER A 342 17.11 3.68 15.85
N CYS A 343 16.05 3.68 15.02
CA CYS A 343 15.10 2.59 14.93
C CYS A 343 15.79 1.28 14.53
N ILE A 344 15.52 0.20 15.28
CA ILE A 344 16.07 -1.13 15.01
C ILE A 344 15.38 -1.78 13.81
N THR A 345 16.10 -2.61 13.07
CA THR A 345 15.59 -3.29 11.87
C THR A 345 15.82 -4.81 11.94
N VAL A 346 15.28 -5.56 10.98
CA VAL A 346 15.48 -7.02 10.86
C VAL A 346 16.95 -7.45 10.73
N THR A 347 17.87 -6.55 10.39
CA THR A 347 19.30 -6.87 10.39
C THR A 347 19.88 -6.97 11.81
N GLY A 348 19.12 -6.57 12.83
CA GLY A 348 19.59 -6.39 14.20
C GLY A 348 20.49 -5.18 14.38
N LYS A 349 20.53 -4.29 13.40
CA LYS A 349 21.18 -2.97 13.40
C LYS A 349 20.14 -1.86 13.30
N THR A 350 20.54 -0.67 13.66
CA THR A 350 19.71 0.53 13.47
C THR A 350 19.60 0.91 11.99
N LEU A 351 18.61 1.70 11.67
CA LEU A 351 18.40 2.23 10.32
C LEU A 351 19.63 3.03 9.85
N ALA A 352 20.20 3.89 10.72
CA ALA A 352 21.42 4.66 10.43
C ALA A 352 22.64 3.77 10.17
N GLU A 353 22.84 2.70 10.96
CA GLU A 353 23.94 1.75 10.76
C GLU A 353 23.84 1.03 9.41
N ASN A 354 22.62 0.72 8.96
CA ASN A 354 22.38 0.05 7.68
C ASN A 354 22.72 0.93 6.48
N VAL A 355 22.62 2.24 6.60
CA VAL A 355 22.86 3.20 5.49
C VAL A 355 24.09 4.08 5.69
N LYS A 356 24.97 3.77 6.67
CA LYS A 356 26.11 4.62 7.05
C LYS A 356 27.07 4.92 5.90
N ASP A 357 27.29 3.94 5.02
CA ASP A 357 28.24 4.01 3.90
C ASP A 357 27.53 4.39 2.58
N VAL A 358 26.25 4.76 2.63
CA VAL A 358 25.46 5.17 1.46
C VAL A 358 25.62 6.67 1.23
N GLU A 359 25.81 7.06 -0.02
CA GLU A 359 25.93 8.47 -0.44
C GLU A 359 24.88 8.81 -1.49
N LEU A 360 24.40 10.06 -1.49
CA LEU A 360 23.57 10.58 -2.58
C LEU A 360 24.46 10.76 -3.84
N PRO A 361 24.21 10.03 -4.95
CA PRO A 361 25.02 10.14 -6.14
C PRO A 361 24.99 11.55 -6.74
N LYS A 362 26.13 11.99 -7.26
CA LYS A 362 26.24 13.26 -8.00
C LYS A 362 25.72 13.08 -9.44
N ASN A 363 25.32 14.18 -10.07
CA ASN A 363 24.86 14.21 -11.48
C ASN A 363 23.64 13.33 -11.77
N GLN A 364 22.69 13.29 -10.85
CA GLN A 364 21.36 12.68 -11.03
C GLN A 364 20.28 13.65 -10.53
N ASP A 365 19.04 13.49 -11.00
CA ASP A 365 17.88 14.30 -10.65
C ASP A 365 16.64 13.43 -10.28
N VAL A 366 16.92 12.17 -9.85
CA VAL A 366 15.91 11.24 -9.32
C VAL A 366 15.58 11.58 -7.86
N ILE A 367 16.63 11.83 -7.04
CA ILE A 367 16.50 12.26 -5.63
C ILE A 367 17.21 13.60 -5.47
N TYR A 368 16.46 14.60 -5.05
CA TYR A 368 16.97 15.94 -4.77
C TYR A 368 17.53 16.04 -3.34
N PRO A 369 18.57 16.85 -3.10
CA PRO A 369 19.08 17.08 -1.76
C PRO A 369 18.05 17.90 -0.95
N ILE A 370 18.02 17.69 0.38
CA ILE A 370 17.13 18.44 1.29
C ILE A 370 17.32 19.96 1.21
N SER A 371 18.54 20.41 0.92
CA SER A 371 18.86 21.83 0.74
C SER A 371 18.22 22.48 -0.49
N ASN A 372 17.81 21.66 -1.48
CA ASN A 372 17.15 22.11 -2.70
C ASN A 372 16.05 21.12 -3.13
N PRO A 373 14.96 20.97 -2.36
CA PRO A 373 13.89 20.03 -2.66
C PRO A 373 13.06 20.49 -3.87
N ILE A 374 12.31 19.56 -4.47
CA ILE A 374 11.33 19.88 -5.52
C ILE A 374 10.23 20.78 -4.95
N SER A 375 9.80 20.49 -3.72
CA SER A 375 8.88 21.34 -2.94
C SER A 375 9.26 21.32 -1.45
N LYS A 376 9.01 22.42 -0.75
CA LYS A 376 9.24 22.52 0.71
C LYS A 376 8.22 21.71 1.51
N THR A 377 7.06 21.41 0.92
CA THR A 377 6.00 20.57 1.50
C THR A 377 5.93 19.26 0.72
N GLY A 378 5.50 18.18 1.38
CA GLY A 378 5.44 16.86 0.76
C GLY A 378 4.52 16.78 -0.45
N GLY A 379 4.70 15.71 -1.23
CA GLY A 379 3.91 15.46 -2.44
C GLY A 379 2.47 15.03 -2.16
N VAL A 380 2.09 14.87 -0.88
CA VAL A 380 0.75 14.47 -0.42
C VAL A 380 0.39 15.31 0.79
N VAL A 381 -0.84 15.79 0.87
CA VAL A 381 -1.34 16.57 2.01
C VAL A 381 -2.71 16.06 2.48
N GLY A 382 -3.01 16.29 3.75
CA GLY A 382 -4.34 16.08 4.32
C GLY A 382 -5.18 17.34 4.21
N LEU A 383 -6.47 17.15 3.97
CA LEU A 383 -7.46 18.22 3.97
C LEU A 383 -8.47 18.00 5.09
N LYS A 384 -8.97 19.09 5.68
CA LYS A 384 -10.00 19.06 6.71
C LYS A 384 -10.93 20.26 6.52
N GLY A 385 -12.21 20.12 6.83
CA GLY A 385 -13.15 21.23 6.65
C GLY A 385 -14.59 20.77 6.79
N SER A 386 -15.52 21.62 6.37
CA SER A 386 -16.96 21.34 6.47
C SER A 386 -17.38 20.12 5.67
N LEU A 387 -16.68 19.80 4.57
CA LEU A 387 -16.94 18.62 3.75
C LEU A 387 -16.23 17.36 4.29
N ALA A 388 -15.11 17.49 4.97
CA ALA A 388 -14.30 16.39 5.47
C ALA A 388 -13.91 16.59 6.96
N PRO A 389 -14.85 16.54 7.91
CA PRO A 389 -14.54 16.79 9.33
C PRO A 389 -13.63 15.72 9.96
N GLU A 390 -13.64 14.48 9.47
CA GLU A 390 -12.71 13.41 9.87
C GLU A 390 -11.40 13.43 9.06
N GLY A 391 -11.34 14.22 8.00
CA GLY A 391 -10.20 14.37 7.11
C GLY A 391 -10.42 13.78 5.73
N ALA A 392 -9.50 14.14 4.86
CA ALA A 392 -9.35 13.64 3.49
C ALA A 392 -7.88 13.72 3.10
N ILE A 393 -7.50 13.11 1.98
CA ILE A 393 -6.11 13.09 1.51
C ILE A 393 -6.06 13.40 0.01
N VAL A 394 -5.05 14.19 -0.39
CA VAL A 394 -4.82 14.53 -1.79
C VAL A 394 -3.33 14.47 -2.14
N LYS A 395 -3.02 13.98 -3.32
CA LYS A 395 -1.69 14.04 -3.89
C LYS A 395 -1.52 15.37 -4.62
N ILE A 396 -0.53 16.16 -4.20
CA ILE A 396 -0.21 17.45 -4.80
C ILE A 396 1.07 17.43 -5.64
N ALA A 397 1.84 16.33 -5.58
CA ALA A 397 3.01 16.14 -6.42
C ALA A 397 2.65 16.27 -7.90
N GLY A 398 3.29 17.20 -8.60
CA GLY A 398 3.05 17.48 -10.02
C GLY A 398 1.88 18.43 -10.32
N LEU A 399 1.13 18.91 -9.32
CA LEU A 399 0.11 19.95 -9.50
C LEU A 399 0.75 21.33 -9.70
N LYS A 400 0.22 22.11 -10.64
CA LYS A 400 0.63 23.51 -10.88
C LYS A 400 -0.16 24.50 -10.01
N LYS A 401 -1.41 24.16 -9.68
CA LYS A 401 -2.27 24.94 -8.82
C LYS A 401 -2.58 24.13 -7.56
N LEU A 402 -2.65 24.78 -6.41
CA LEU A 402 -2.98 24.15 -5.13
C LEU A 402 -4.36 24.55 -4.61
N GLN A 403 -5.11 25.33 -5.41
CA GLN A 403 -6.46 25.77 -5.08
C GLN A 403 -7.39 25.46 -6.25
N PHE A 404 -8.60 25.01 -5.91
CA PHE A 404 -9.66 24.74 -6.89
C PHE A 404 -11.01 25.10 -6.28
N LYS A 405 -11.87 25.69 -7.12
CA LYS A 405 -13.24 26.03 -6.77
C LYS A 405 -14.14 25.65 -7.94
N GLY A 406 -15.20 24.92 -7.67
CA GLY A 406 -16.08 24.46 -8.73
C GLY A 406 -17.42 23.94 -8.25
N ASN A 407 -18.29 23.61 -9.21
CA ASN A 407 -19.62 23.11 -8.94
C ASN A 407 -19.67 21.59 -8.98
N ALA A 408 -20.34 21.01 -8.01
CA ALA A 408 -20.49 19.58 -7.86
C ALA A 408 -21.32 18.95 -9.00
N ILE A 409 -20.89 17.78 -9.45
CA ILE A 409 -21.69 16.80 -10.19
C ILE A 409 -21.56 15.49 -9.43
N CYS A 410 -22.69 14.97 -8.94
CA CYS A 410 -22.72 13.83 -8.04
C CYS A 410 -22.98 12.52 -8.77
N PHE A 411 -22.19 11.51 -8.42
CA PHE A 411 -22.35 10.14 -8.87
C PHE A 411 -22.31 9.21 -7.66
N ASP A 412 -23.10 8.16 -7.69
CA ASP A 412 -23.16 7.19 -6.60
C ASP A 412 -22.37 5.91 -6.88
N ARG A 413 -21.65 5.90 -8.03
CA ARG A 413 -20.73 4.85 -8.48
C ARG A 413 -19.66 5.41 -9.41
N GLU A 414 -18.48 4.78 -9.41
CA GLU A 414 -17.39 5.13 -10.34
C GLU A 414 -17.81 4.93 -11.81
N GLU A 415 -18.54 3.84 -12.12
CA GLU A 415 -18.93 3.51 -13.49
C GLU A 415 -19.80 4.61 -14.14
N GLU A 416 -20.68 5.23 -13.34
CA GLU A 416 -21.52 6.35 -13.80
C GLU A 416 -20.67 7.58 -14.09
N ALA A 417 -19.70 7.88 -13.21
CA ALA A 417 -18.77 8.99 -13.39
C ALA A 417 -17.87 8.77 -14.63
N LEU A 418 -17.32 7.56 -14.80
CA LEU A 418 -16.50 7.20 -15.95
C LEU A 418 -17.29 7.35 -17.26
N SER A 419 -18.52 6.82 -17.31
CA SER A 419 -19.41 6.95 -18.48
C SER A 419 -19.63 8.42 -18.83
N ALA A 420 -19.93 9.27 -17.84
CA ALA A 420 -20.13 10.70 -18.05
C ALA A 420 -18.87 11.41 -18.59
N VAL A 421 -17.68 10.99 -18.13
CA VAL A 421 -16.40 11.51 -18.64
C VAL A 421 -16.20 11.10 -20.11
N LEU A 422 -16.35 9.80 -20.41
CA LEU A 422 -16.14 9.28 -21.78
C LEU A 422 -17.14 9.84 -22.79
N GLU A 423 -18.35 10.15 -22.36
CA GLU A 423 -19.40 10.78 -23.16
C GLU A 423 -19.24 12.31 -23.30
N GLY A 424 -18.20 12.92 -22.71
CA GLY A 424 -17.93 14.35 -22.82
C GLY A 424 -18.93 15.27 -22.07
N LYS A 425 -19.61 14.72 -21.05
CA LYS A 425 -20.58 15.48 -20.22
C LYS A 425 -19.91 16.38 -19.18
N ILE A 426 -18.65 16.11 -18.85
CA ILE A 426 -17.89 16.86 -17.84
C ILE A 426 -17.25 18.09 -18.48
N LYS A 427 -17.27 19.22 -17.76
CA LYS A 427 -16.79 20.52 -18.25
C LYS A 427 -15.71 21.07 -17.29
N PRO A 428 -14.80 21.94 -17.80
CA PRO A 428 -13.91 22.70 -16.93
C PRO A 428 -14.67 23.41 -15.80
N GLY A 429 -14.12 23.39 -14.59
CA GLY A 429 -14.74 23.94 -13.38
C GLY A 429 -15.70 22.99 -12.66
N ASN A 430 -15.92 21.77 -13.15
CA ASN A 430 -16.70 20.78 -12.42
C ASN A 430 -15.88 20.12 -11.30
N VAL A 431 -16.57 19.77 -10.21
CA VAL A 431 -16.09 18.87 -9.16
C VAL A 431 -16.92 17.60 -9.22
N LEU A 432 -16.33 16.49 -9.65
CA LEU A 432 -17.00 15.20 -9.62
C LEU A 432 -16.98 14.66 -8.19
N VAL A 433 -18.17 14.37 -7.65
CA VAL A 433 -18.36 13.81 -6.32
C VAL A 433 -18.82 12.37 -6.48
N ILE A 434 -17.93 11.40 -6.19
CA ILE A 434 -18.22 9.97 -6.28
C ILE A 434 -18.44 9.43 -4.87
N ARG A 435 -19.68 9.07 -4.56
CA ARG A 435 -20.16 8.74 -3.21
C ARG A 435 -20.46 7.25 -3.05
N TYR A 436 -20.60 6.82 -1.79
CA TYR A 436 -20.92 5.44 -1.42
C TYR A 436 -19.88 4.42 -1.91
N GLU A 437 -18.64 4.86 -2.03
CA GLU A 437 -17.47 4.03 -2.33
C GLU A 437 -16.50 3.95 -1.13
N GLY A 438 -16.97 4.39 0.06
CA GLY A 438 -16.24 4.29 1.32
C GLY A 438 -16.16 2.86 1.88
N PRO A 439 -15.51 2.66 3.04
CA PRO A 439 -15.28 1.34 3.63
C PRO A 439 -16.53 0.47 3.78
N LYS A 440 -17.64 1.06 4.24
CA LYS A 440 -18.92 0.35 4.47
C LYS A 440 -19.87 0.45 3.27
N GLY A 441 -20.03 1.64 2.72
CA GLY A 441 -21.01 1.93 1.66
C GLY A 441 -20.65 1.29 0.34
N GLY A 442 -19.37 1.35 -0.04
CA GLY A 442 -18.79 0.57 -1.12
C GLY A 442 -17.84 -0.47 -0.54
N PRO A 443 -18.33 -1.60 0.01
CA PRO A 443 -17.50 -2.52 0.77
C PRO A 443 -16.20 -2.84 0.05
N GLY A 444 -15.06 -2.61 0.74
CA GLY A 444 -13.75 -2.67 0.13
C GLY A 444 -13.18 -1.32 -0.32
N MET A 445 -13.89 -0.20 -0.08
CA MET A 445 -13.38 1.16 -0.29
C MET A 445 -12.64 1.28 -1.64
N ARG A 446 -13.38 1.16 -2.74
CA ARG A 446 -12.86 1.09 -4.12
C ARG A 446 -11.75 2.11 -4.39
N GLU A 447 -10.73 1.67 -5.11
CA GLU A 447 -9.66 2.52 -5.63
C GLU A 447 -9.93 2.85 -7.10
N MET A 448 -9.87 4.13 -7.46
CA MET A 448 -10.23 4.62 -8.78
C MET A 448 -9.01 5.16 -9.52
N LEU A 449 -8.85 4.77 -10.77
CA LEU A 449 -7.85 5.28 -11.70
C LEU A 449 -8.47 5.54 -13.09
N SER A 450 -9.41 4.71 -13.51
CA SER A 450 -9.98 4.80 -14.86
C SER A 450 -10.62 6.15 -15.12
N THR A 451 -11.44 6.65 -14.19
CA THR A 451 -12.09 7.95 -14.27
C THR A 451 -11.08 9.09 -14.27
N THR A 452 -10.10 9.06 -13.35
CA THR A 452 -9.09 10.13 -13.24
C THR A 452 -8.17 10.17 -14.45
N SER A 453 -7.74 9.02 -14.95
CA SER A 453 -6.89 8.92 -16.14
C SER A 453 -7.62 9.30 -17.42
N ALA A 454 -8.92 8.98 -17.54
CA ALA A 454 -9.73 9.42 -18.68
C ALA A 454 -9.83 10.96 -18.74
N ILE A 455 -10.07 11.62 -17.59
CA ILE A 455 -10.08 13.10 -17.49
C ILE A 455 -8.72 13.67 -17.87
N TYR A 456 -7.65 13.09 -17.37
CA TYR A 456 -6.29 13.54 -17.66
C TYR A 456 -5.95 13.33 -19.15
N GLY A 457 -6.30 12.18 -19.72
CA GLY A 457 -6.12 11.85 -21.13
C GLY A 457 -6.89 12.78 -22.08
N GLN A 458 -8.05 13.27 -21.65
CA GLN A 458 -8.84 14.28 -22.38
C GLN A 458 -8.29 15.72 -22.23
N GLY A 459 -7.18 15.91 -21.47
CA GLY A 459 -6.55 17.22 -21.28
C GLY A 459 -7.17 18.08 -20.17
N MET A 460 -8.13 17.57 -19.40
CA MET A 460 -8.86 18.32 -18.36
C MET A 460 -8.30 18.11 -16.94
N GLY A 461 -7.14 17.49 -16.79
CA GLY A 461 -6.61 17.05 -15.48
C GLY A 461 -6.35 18.17 -14.45
N GLU A 462 -6.21 19.43 -14.86
CA GLU A 462 -6.06 20.59 -13.97
C GLU A 462 -7.32 21.50 -13.94
N GLU A 463 -8.34 21.16 -14.72
CA GLU A 463 -9.57 21.95 -14.89
C GLU A 463 -10.79 21.32 -14.23
N VAL A 464 -10.65 20.08 -13.75
CA VAL A 464 -11.67 19.30 -13.09
C VAL A 464 -11.09 18.70 -11.82
N ALA A 465 -11.85 18.74 -10.72
CA ALA A 465 -11.50 18.06 -9.48
C ALA A 465 -12.41 16.85 -9.24
N LEU A 466 -11.89 15.85 -8.50
CA LEU A 466 -12.66 14.67 -8.08
C LEU A 466 -12.58 14.53 -6.56
N ILE A 467 -13.71 14.18 -5.95
CA ILE A 467 -13.83 13.95 -4.50
C ILE A 467 -14.55 12.63 -4.28
N THR A 468 -14.08 11.81 -3.33
CA THR A 468 -14.72 10.54 -3.00
C THR A 468 -14.49 10.14 -1.54
N ASP A 469 -15.44 9.43 -0.97
CA ASP A 469 -15.28 8.67 0.28
C ASP A 469 -14.54 7.33 0.08
N GLY A 470 -14.32 6.94 -1.19
CA GLY A 470 -13.44 5.85 -1.60
C GLY A 470 -11.98 6.30 -1.68
N ARG A 471 -11.23 5.71 -2.63
CA ARG A 471 -9.80 5.97 -2.83
C ARG A 471 -9.47 6.30 -4.28
N PHE A 472 -8.35 7.00 -4.47
CA PHE A 472 -7.71 7.11 -5.78
C PHE A 472 -6.40 6.36 -5.81
N SER A 473 -6.07 5.80 -6.98
CA SER A 473 -4.83 5.07 -7.21
C SER A 473 -3.59 5.92 -6.95
N GLY A 474 -2.50 5.29 -6.50
CA GLY A 474 -1.19 5.93 -6.42
C GLY A 474 -0.68 6.47 -7.75
N GLY A 475 -1.20 5.97 -8.89
CA GLY A 475 -0.92 6.46 -10.24
C GLY A 475 -1.72 7.70 -10.66
N THR A 476 -2.68 8.16 -9.86
CA THR A 476 -3.56 9.28 -10.17
C THR A 476 -2.80 10.61 -10.23
N ARG A 477 -3.20 11.48 -11.17
CA ARG A 477 -2.78 12.88 -11.33
C ARG A 477 -3.99 13.81 -11.23
N GLY A 478 -3.76 15.10 -10.93
CA GLY A 478 -4.81 16.10 -10.82
C GLY A 478 -5.37 16.24 -9.40
N PHE A 479 -6.38 17.11 -9.23
CA PHE A 479 -7.08 17.31 -7.96
C PHE A 479 -7.99 16.14 -7.65
N CYS A 480 -7.44 15.07 -7.05
CA CYS A 480 -8.17 13.87 -6.68
C CYS A 480 -8.09 13.66 -5.17
N ILE A 481 -9.20 14.00 -4.49
CA ILE A 481 -9.32 13.98 -3.02
C ILE A 481 -10.05 12.70 -2.62
N GLY A 482 -9.36 11.78 -1.97
CA GLY A 482 -9.91 10.54 -1.45
C GLY A 482 -10.02 10.51 0.06
N HIS A 483 -10.55 9.40 0.58
CA HIS A 483 -10.71 9.12 2.01
C HIS A 483 -11.56 10.17 2.73
N VAL A 484 -12.49 10.83 2.03
CA VAL A 484 -13.36 11.84 2.64
C VAL A 484 -14.19 11.20 3.75
N GLY A 485 -13.99 11.67 4.96
CA GLY A 485 -14.67 11.14 6.14
C GLY A 485 -15.43 12.20 6.93
N PRO A 486 -16.58 11.79 7.51
CA PRO A 486 -17.28 10.50 7.44
C PRO A 486 -17.78 10.14 6.03
N GLU A 487 -17.82 8.83 5.72
CA GLU A 487 -18.32 8.35 4.42
C GLU A 487 -19.82 8.61 4.21
N ALA A 488 -20.28 8.60 2.97
CA ALA A 488 -21.68 8.85 2.62
C ALA A 488 -22.66 7.85 3.26
N TYR A 489 -22.24 6.60 3.43
CA TYR A 489 -23.05 5.55 4.06
C TYR A 489 -23.35 5.84 5.54
N ASP A 490 -22.43 6.50 6.24
CA ASP A 490 -22.61 6.95 7.63
C ASP A 490 -23.18 8.39 7.71
N CYS A 491 -23.84 8.88 6.64
CA CYS A 491 -24.40 10.24 6.57
C CYS A 491 -23.35 11.35 6.74
N GLY A 492 -22.13 11.14 6.24
CA GLY A 492 -21.13 12.19 6.15
C GLY A 492 -21.57 13.35 5.26
N PRO A 493 -20.96 14.55 5.37
CA PRO A 493 -21.33 15.70 4.54
C PRO A 493 -21.34 15.42 3.04
N ILE A 494 -20.48 14.51 2.57
CA ILE A 494 -20.39 14.10 1.17
C ILE A 494 -21.73 13.49 0.66
N ALA A 495 -22.51 12.83 1.54
CA ALA A 495 -23.83 12.28 1.19
C ALA A 495 -24.88 13.37 0.93
N LEU A 496 -24.65 14.57 1.42
CA LEU A 496 -25.62 15.69 1.41
C LEU A 496 -25.36 16.67 0.28
N ILE A 497 -24.34 16.46 -0.55
CA ILE A 497 -24.03 17.30 -1.71
C ILE A 497 -25.10 17.07 -2.80
N GLU A 498 -25.54 18.14 -3.41
CA GLU A 498 -26.43 18.12 -4.59
C GLU A 498 -25.72 18.72 -5.80
N ASP A 499 -26.16 18.38 -7.01
CA ASP A 499 -25.60 18.94 -8.24
C ASP A 499 -25.70 20.47 -8.25
N GLY A 500 -24.59 21.13 -8.58
CA GLY A 500 -24.48 22.57 -8.58
C GLY A 500 -23.98 23.20 -7.29
N ASP A 501 -23.87 22.45 -6.19
CA ASP A 501 -23.27 22.96 -4.95
C ASP A 501 -21.81 23.38 -5.19
N GLU A 502 -21.42 24.50 -4.61
CA GLU A 502 -20.05 25.00 -4.72
C GLU A 502 -19.13 24.33 -3.70
N ILE A 503 -18.02 23.77 -4.19
CA ILE A 503 -16.97 23.13 -3.39
C ILE A 503 -15.68 23.93 -3.53
N GLN A 504 -15.01 24.18 -2.41
CA GLN A 504 -13.72 24.85 -2.33
C GLN A 504 -12.66 23.92 -1.78
N ILE A 505 -11.56 23.78 -2.54
CA ILE A 505 -10.38 23.00 -2.20
C ILE A 505 -9.20 23.95 -2.08
N ASP A 506 -8.51 23.97 -0.95
CA ASP A 506 -7.30 24.77 -0.75
C ASP A 506 -6.22 23.87 -0.10
N ALA A 507 -5.34 23.32 -0.92
CA ALA A 507 -4.27 22.45 -0.48
C ALA A 507 -3.09 23.21 0.18
N GLU A 508 -3.04 24.55 0.08
CA GLU A 508 -2.09 25.38 0.83
C GLU A 508 -2.54 25.57 2.29
N LYS A 509 -3.86 25.81 2.46
CA LYS A 509 -4.47 25.94 3.80
C LYS A 509 -4.93 24.62 4.38
N ASN A 510 -4.86 23.54 3.60
CA ASN A 510 -5.31 22.20 3.96
C ASN A 510 -6.82 22.14 4.27
N THR A 511 -7.63 22.83 3.50
CA THR A 511 -9.09 22.87 3.69
C THR A 511 -9.85 22.25 2.53
N LEU A 512 -11.00 21.64 2.88
CA LEU A 512 -11.99 21.09 1.95
C LEU A 512 -13.38 21.47 2.46
N ASP A 513 -13.99 22.42 1.80
CA ASP A 513 -15.23 23.04 2.25
C ASP A 513 -16.36 22.96 1.24
N LEU A 514 -17.57 22.78 1.76
CA LEU A 514 -18.82 22.81 1.04
C LEU A 514 -19.52 24.14 1.35
N ASN A 515 -19.73 24.95 0.31
CA ASN A 515 -20.37 26.28 0.45
C ASN A 515 -21.90 26.17 0.39
N VAL A 516 -22.46 25.48 1.39
CA VAL A 516 -23.90 25.31 1.60
C VAL A 516 -24.21 25.69 3.04
N SER A 517 -25.35 26.40 3.26
CA SER A 517 -25.69 26.85 4.61
C SER A 517 -25.94 25.69 5.56
N PRO A 518 -25.62 25.83 6.85
CA PRO A 518 -25.90 24.79 7.87
C PRO A 518 -27.38 24.38 7.90
N GLU A 519 -28.29 25.33 7.72
CA GLU A 519 -29.74 25.08 7.71
C GLU A 519 -30.14 24.18 6.53
N THR A 520 -29.55 24.41 5.35
CA THR A 520 -29.78 23.57 4.17
C THR A 520 -29.25 22.17 4.38
N LEU A 521 -28.05 22.04 4.97
CA LEU A 521 -27.45 20.73 5.26
C LEU A 521 -28.30 19.94 6.26
N GLU A 522 -28.81 20.59 7.32
CA GLU A 522 -29.73 19.93 8.27
C GLU A 522 -31.06 19.50 7.60
N GLN A 523 -31.60 20.30 6.69
CA GLN A 523 -32.78 19.91 5.91
C GLN A 523 -32.52 18.69 5.00
N ARG A 524 -31.35 18.65 4.34
CA ARG A 524 -30.94 17.51 3.51
C ARG A 524 -30.71 16.27 4.38
N LYS A 525 -30.05 16.43 5.52
CA LYS A 525 -29.82 15.37 6.50
C LYS A 525 -31.11 14.77 7.03
N ALA A 526 -32.13 15.59 7.31
CA ALA A 526 -33.44 15.14 7.75
C ALA A 526 -34.18 14.28 6.68
N LYS A 527 -33.85 14.47 5.40
CA LYS A 527 -34.42 13.69 4.28
C LYS A 527 -33.56 12.46 3.94
N TRP A 528 -32.28 12.46 4.34
CA TRP A 528 -31.38 11.37 4.06
C TRP A 528 -31.87 10.07 4.70
N LYS A 529 -31.70 8.95 4.00
CA LYS A 529 -32.01 7.62 4.50
C LYS A 529 -30.83 6.70 4.26
N PRO A 530 -30.53 5.82 5.24
CA PRO A 530 -29.53 4.77 5.02
C PRO A 530 -29.88 3.96 3.78
N ARG A 531 -28.87 3.67 2.97
CA ARG A 531 -29.03 2.74 1.83
C ARG A 531 -29.01 1.31 2.32
N GLU A 532 -29.76 0.46 1.63
CA GLU A 532 -29.59 -0.98 1.84
C GLU A 532 -28.18 -1.41 1.42
N PRO A 533 -27.55 -2.33 2.17
CA PRO A 533 -26.25 -2.86 1.79
C PRO A 533 -26.29 -3.46 0.39
N HIS A 534 -25.35 -3.07 -0.46
CA HIS A 534 -25.24 -3.59 -1.82
C HIS A 534 -25.00 -5.12 -1.85
N PHE A 535 -24.28 -5.63 -0.85
CA PHE A 535 -24.02 -7.06 -0.65
C PHE A 535 -24.77 -7.57 0.58
N GLN A 536 -25.52 -8.65 0.44
CA GLN A 536 -26.32 -9.26 1.52
C GLN A 536 -25.73 -10.57 2.04
N SER A 537 -24.58 -11.01 1.49
CA SER A 537 -23.88 -12.25 1.89
C SER A 537 -22.42 -12.23 1.44
N GLY A 538 -21.65 -13.22 1.89
CA GLY A 538 -20.27 -13.42 1.45
C GLY A 538 -19.25 -12.50 2.14
N THR A 539 -18.08 -12.40 1.55
CA THR A 539 -16.91 -11.69 2.14
C THR A 539 -17.14 -10.20 2.22
N LEU A 540 -17.69 -9.58 1.19
CA LEU A 540 -17.95 -8.14 1.18
C LEU A 540 -19.01 -7.73 2.19
N TRP A 541 -20.04 -8.56 2.40
CA TRP A 541 -20.99 -8.35 3.49
C TRP A 541 -20.33 -8.42 4.87
N LYS A 542 -19.52 -9.47 5.13
CA LYS A 542 -18.78 -9.61 6.40
C LYS A 542 -17.88 -8.40 6.65
N TYR A 543 -17.17 -7.95 5.63
CA TYR A 543 -16.31 -6.78 5.69
C TYR A 543 -17.09 -5.53 6.09
N ALA A 544 -18.20 -5.24 5.42
CA ALA A 544 -19.05 -4.08 5.72
C ALA A 544 -19.59 -4.08 7.15
N GLN A 545 -19.85 -5.27 7.76
CA GLN A 545 -20.33 -5.37 9.14
C GLN A 545 -19.26 -5.02 10.20
N THR A 546 -17.99 -5.18 9.87
CA THR A 546 -16.90 -5.10 10.85
C THR A 546 -15.92 -3.97 10.59
N VAL A 547 -15.86 -3.46 9.36
CA VAL A 547 -14.88 -2.44 8.99
C VAL A 547 -15.10 -1.13 9.73
N GLY A 548 -13.99 -0.57 10.25
CA GLY A 548 -13.94 0.76 10.83
C GLY A 548 -13.75 1.86 9.78
N PRO A 549 -13.74 3.13 10.20
CA PRO A 549 -13.61 4.27 9.31
C PRO A 549 -12.22 4.35 8.66
N ALA A 550 -12.16 5.01 7.50
CA ALA A 550 -10.94 5.16 6.73
C ALA A 550 -9.79 5.85 7.50
N TYR A 551 -10.10 6.88 8.30
CA TYR A 551 -9.09 7.61 9.06
C TYR A 551 -8.36 6.77 10.13
N LEU A 552 -8.93 5.60 10.52
CA LEU A 552 -8.32 4.59 11.40
C LEU A 552 -7.73 3.39 10.63
N GLY A 553 -7.65 3.46 9.29
CA GLY A 553 -7.05 2.43 8.46
C GLY A 553 -8.03 1.43 7.85
N ALA A 554 -9.36 1.61 8.01
CA ALA A 554 -10.40 0.70 7.51
C ALA A 554 -10.10 -0.77 7.86
N VAL A 555 -9.92 -1.04 9.14
CA VAL A 555 -9.59 -2.36 9.71
C VAL A 555 -10.84 -3.04 10.26
N THR A 556 -10.84 -4.38 10.35
CA THR A 556 -12.04 -5.18 10.63
C THR A 556 -12.09 -5.78 12.03
N HIS A 557 -11.13 -5.46 12.90
CA HIS A 557 -11.04 -6.00 14.27
C HIS A 557 -10.48 -4.94 15.26
N PRO A 558 -10.53 -5.18 16.60
CA PRO A 558 -10.15 -4.18 17.60
C PRO A 558 -8.64 -3.83 17.68
N GLY A 559 -7.77 -4.55 16.98
CA GLY A 559 -6.30 -4.34 16.99
C GLY A 559 -5.58 -4.84 18.22
N GLY A 560 -4.25 -4.67 18.23
CA GLY A 560 -3.35 -5.18 19.26
C GLY A 560 -3.38 -4.44 20.61
N LYS A 561 -4.06 -3.28 20.71
CA LYS A 561 -4.03 -2.45 21.93
C LYS A 561 -4.54 -3.15 23.19
N LYS A 562 -5.48 -4.08 23.05
CA LYS A 562 -6.10 -4.80 24.16
C LYS A 562 -5.58 -6.24 24.29
N GLU A 563 -4.68 -6.67 23.44
CA GLU A 563 -4.12 -8.02 23.51
C GLU A 563 -3.27 -8.19 24.76
N LYS A 564 -3.52 -9.28 25.50
CA LYS A 564 -2.71 -9.67 26.65
C LYS A 564 -1.61 -10.67 26.26
N ARG A 565 -1.75 -11.35 25.13
CA ARG A 565 -0.81 -12.33 24.58
C ARG A 565 -0.88 -12.31 23.06
N THR A 566 0.27 -12.39 22.43
CA THR A 566 0.39 -12.67 21.00
C THR A 566 0.56 -14.17 20.76
N TYR A 567 0.50 -14.60 19.51
CA TYR A 567 0.78 -16.00 19.16
C TYR A 567 2.19 -16.43 19.64
N SER A 568 3.18 -15.56 19.56
CA SER A 568 4.54 -15.85 19.99
C SER A 568 4.68 -16.15 21.49
N ASP A 569 3.66 -15.87 22.30
CA ASP A 569 3.65 -16.11 23.74
C ASP A 569 3.03 -17.47 24.12
N ILE A 570 2.58 -18.23 23.12
CA ILE A 570 2.02 -19.58 23.28
C ILE A 570 3.15 -20.61 23.30
#